data_35737df31fc8ac2ec730ede3ff271977
#
_entry.id   35737df31fc8ac2ec730ede3ff271977
#
_cell.length_a   1.000
_cell.length_b   1.000
_cell.length_c   1.000
_cell.angle_alpha   90.00
_cell.angle_beta   90.00
_cell.angle_gamma   90.00
#
_symmetry.space_group_name_H-M   'P 1'
#
loop_
_entity.id
_entity.type
_entity.pdbx_description
1 polymer ?
#
loop_
_entity_poly.entity_id
_entity_poly.type
_entity_poly.pdbx_seq_one_letter_code
_entity_poly.pdbx_strand_id
1 'polypeptide(L)'
;RRVLFRSYKKQRGKISVPGFRKGKAPRKIIEGMYGSGVFYEDAINDLYPEAYAQAIEQEKLDAVAWPKVEIVDVGKEGLTFKALVTVRPEVKLGEYKGLTAEKAEVAISDEDIDNELKPFINRATRMVTVERAAENGDTVVIDFEGFLDGKPFDGGKAEGHSLELGSGSFVPGFEEQLVGAKAGDEKELNITFPEDYHAELAGKAVVFKVKVHEVKAKELPEVDDEFAKDVSEFDTLADFKKDLGEKLKERRETQNQRDFEAALMEQVMDNMEVEIPDAMVEYEADNLVNDMAQRIQAQGIPFDQYLAMTGMTMDIMREQAKAAALERVRRELALGAIVAAENITISDEELEEEYKRLAEQYHMDVDKVKAAVDAESIRKEQSYHKAEHVVYDSAKVGKAPAKKKSTKKKAEE
;
A
#
# COMPACT_ATOMS: atom_id res chain seq x y z
N ARG A 1 -20.17 4.35 -42.73
CA ARG A 1 -19.29 4.28 -43.96
C ARG A 1 -17.95 4.99 -43.75
N ARG A 2 -17.91 6.20 -43.17
CA ARG A 2 -16.65 6.94 -42.91
C ARG A 2 -15.73 6.19 -41.95
N VAL A 3 -16.27 5.61 -40.90
CA VAL A 3 -15.50 4.86 -39.88
C VAL A 3 -14.90 3.59 -40.46
N LEU A 4 -15.68 2.78 -41.16
CA LEU A 4 -15.18 1.58 -41.87
C LEU A 4 -14.07 1.90 -42.88
N PHE A 5 -14.06 3.10 -43.44
CA PHE A 5 -12.97 3.53 -44.32
C PHE A 5 -11.72 3.94 -43.53
N ARG A 6 -11.87 4.49 -42.31
CA ARG A 6 -10.74 4.73 -41.40
C ARG A 6 -10.11 3.39 -40.92
N SER A 7 -10.95 2.44 -40.52
CA SER A 7 -10.50 1.09 -40.13
C SER A 7 -9.73 0.39 -41.24
N TYR A 8 -10.26 0.46 -42.49
CA TYR A 8 -9.52 -0.02 -43.67
C TYR A 8 -8.14 0.66 -43.81
N LYS A 9 -8.04 1.99 -43.68
CA LYS A 9 -6.76 2.70 -43.80
C LYS A 9 -5.77 2.26 -42.72
N LYS A 10 -6.24 2.00 -41.47
CA LYS A 10 -5.47 1.58 -40.31
C LYS A 10 -4.98 0.13 -40.46
N GLN A 11 -5.86 -0.77 -40.96
CA GLN A 11 -5.60 -2.22 -41.02
C GLN A 11 -4.93 -2.68 -42.34
N ARG A 12 -5.12 -1.98 -43.47
CA ARG A 12 -4.62 -2.42 -44.79
C ARG A 12 -3.10 -2.71 -44.79
N GLY A 13 -2.34 -2.02 -43.93
CA GLY A 13 -0.90 -2.22 -43.80
C GLY A 13 -0.50 -3.53 -43.09
N LYS A 14 -1.45 -4.11 -42.35
CA LYS A 14 -1.24 -5.38 -41.59
C LYS A 14 -1.71 -6.60 -42.40
N ILE A 15 -2.65 -6.41 -43.32
CA ILE A 15 -3.27 -7.49 -44.11
C ILE A 15 -2.46 -7.76 -45.36
N SER A 16 -2.09 -9.03 -45.58
CA SER A 16 -1.40 -9.49 -46.78
C SER A 16 -2.43 -10.12 -47.74
N VAL A 17 -2.47 -9.63 -48.99
CA VAL A 17 -3.41 -10.13 -50.01
C VAL A 17 -2.60 -10.63 -51.19
N PRO A 18 -2.77 -11.90 -51.61
CA PRO A 18 -2.09 -12.43 -52.79
C PRO A 18 -2.35 -11.56 -54.03
N GLY A 19 -1.30 -11.28 -54.81
CA GLY A 19 -1.38 -10.41 -55.98
C GLY A 19 -1.31 -8.90 -55.73
N PHE A 20 -1.21 -8.47 -54.46
CA PHE A 20 -1.06 -7.06 -54.09
C PHE A 20 0.13 -6.82 -53.18
N ARG A 21 0.83 -5.71 -53.42
CA ARG A 21 1.86 -5.25 -52.49
C ARG A 21 1.18 -4.90 -51.15
N LYS A 22 1.80 -5.30 -50.03
CA LYS A 22 1.31 -5.05 -48.68
C LYS A 22 0.84 -3.60 -48.49
N GLY A 23 -0.40 -3.42 -48.02
CA GLY A 23 -1.02 -2.12 -47.81
C GLY A 23 -1.56 -1.43 -49.07
N LYS A 24 -1.54 -2.07 -50.25
CA LYS A 24 -2.05 -1.52 -51.52
C LYS A 24 -3.32 -2.22 -52.05
N ALA A 25 -3.77 -3.28 -51.40
CA ALA A 25 -5.00 -3.98 -51.78
C ALA A 25 -6.22 -3.07 -51.57
N PRO A 26 -7.14 -2.94 -52.56
CA PRO A 26 -8.37 -2.19 -52.41
C PRO A 26 -9.30 -2.82 -51.36
N ARG A 27 -10.08 -2.00 -50.65
CA ARG A 27 -11.01 -2.43 -49.61
C ARG A 27 -11.93 -3.58 -50.04
N LYS A 28 -12.53 -3.47 -51.25
CA LYS A 28 -13.44 -4.51 -51.79
C LYS A 28 -12.77 -5.87 -51.95
N ILE A 29 -11.49 -5.90 -52.29
CA ILE A 29 -10.73 -7.16 -52.46
C ILE A 29 -10.50 -7.78 -51.10
N ILE A 30 -10.12 -6.99 -50.07
CA ILE A 30 -9.94 -7.48 -48.69
C ILE A 30 -11.27 -8.00 -48.15
N GLU A 31 -12.36 -7.24 -48.29
CA GLU A 31 -13.71 -7.66 -47.88
C GLU A 31 -14.18 -8.93 -48.59
N GLY A 32 -13.81 -9.10 -49.87
CA GLY A 32 -14.15 -10.31 -50.65
C GLY A 32 -13.41 -11.55 -50.20
N MET A 33 -12.17 -11.42 -49.73
CA MET A 33 -11.34 -12.54 -49.27
C MET A 33 -11.55 -12.90 -47.78
N TYR A 34 -11.68 -11.89 -46.96
CA TYR A 34 -11.71 -12.04 -45.48
C TYR A 34 -13.10 -11.78 -44.91
N GLY A 35 -14.06 -11.43 -45.72
CA GLY A 35 -15.41 -11.03 -45.30
C GLY A 35 -15.48 -9.54 -44.93
N SER A 36 -16.73 -8.99 -44.95
CA SER A 36 -16.99 -7.59 -44.60
C SER A 36 -16.67 -7.26 -43.15
N GLY A 37 -16.65 -8.29 -42.29
CA GLY A 37 -16.38 -8.15 -40.83
C GLY A 37 -14.95 -7.81 -40.47
N VAL A 38 -13.98 -7.98 -41.37
CA VAL A 38 -12.54 -7.76 -41.10
C VAL A 38 -12.19 -6.34 -40.55
N PHE A 39 -13.07 -5.37 -40.80
CA PHE A 39 -12.90 -3.99 -40.32
C PHE A 39 -13.89 -3.59 -39.24
N TYR A 40 -14.75 -4.52 -38.78
CA TYR A 40 -15.78 -4.19 -37.82
C TYR A 40 -15.22 -4.00 -36.40
N GLU A 41 -14.28 -4.80 -36.01
CA GLU A 41 -13.64 -4.67 -34.68
C GLU A 41 -13.02 -3.28 -34.43
N ASP A 42 -12.19 -2.82 -35.38
CA ASP A 42 -11.64 -1.46 -35.33
C ASP A 42 -12.73 -0.37 -35.39
N ALA A 43 -13.78 -0.62 -36.19
CA ALA A 43 -14.88 0.35 -36.31
C ALA A 43 -15.72 0.41 -35.03
N ILE A 44 -15.92 -0.71 -34.35
CA ILE A 44 -16.58 -0.78 -33.05
C ILE A 44 -15.74 -0.01 -32.00
N ASN A 45 -14.45 -0.30 -31.94
CA ASN A 45 -13.53 0.36 -31.01
C ASN A 45 -13.43 1.88 -31.21
N ASP A 46 -13.60 2.35 -32.45
CA ASP A 46 -13.61 3.79 -32.77
C ASP A 46 -14.98 4.45 -32.48
N LEU A 47 -16.11 3.72 -32.60
CA LEU A 47 -17.47 4.28 -32.47
C LEU A 47 -18.08 4.14 -31.09
N TYR A 48 -17.79 3.01 -30.44
CA TYR A 48 -18.42 2.66 -29.16
C TYR A 48 -18.19 3.71 -28.08
N PRO A 49 -16.93 4.18 -27.81
CA PRO A 49 -16.69 5.12 -26.72
C PRO A 49 -17.47 6.43 -26.87
N GLU A 50 -17.53 6.97 -28.10
CA GLU A 50 -18.26 8.21 -28.40
C GLU A 50 -19.76 8.03 -28.22
N ALA A 51 -20.32 6.96 -28.78
CA ALA A 51 -21.74 6.66 -28.66
C ALA A 51 -22.18 6.35 -27.23
N TYR A 52 -21.32 5.66 -26.46
CA TYR A 52 -21.56 5.38 -25.04
C TYR A 52 -21.56 6.67 -24.22
N ALA A 53 -20.54 7.53 -24.39
CA ALA A 53 -20.46 8.81 -23.67
C ALA A 53 -21.69 9.70 -23.96
N GLN A 54 -22.12 9.78 -25.22
CA GLN A 54 -23.33 10.52 -25.59
C GLN A 54 -24.59 9.94 -24.92
N ALA A 55 -24.72 8.61 -24.86
CA ALA A 55 -25.87 7.97 -24.22
C ALA A 55 -25.90 8.24 -22.70
N ILE A 56 -24.76 8.14 -22.01
CA ILE A 56 -24.63 8.45 -20.58
C ILE A 56 -25.01 9.90 -20.29
N GLU A 57 -24.55 10.86 -21.13
CA GLU A 57 -24.86 12.28 -20.96
C GLU A 57 -26.35 12.56 -21.21
N GLN A 58 -26.96 11.96 -22.27
CA GLN A 58 -28.38 12.12 -22.58
C GLN A 58 -29.30 11.59 -21.48
N GLU A 59 -28.99 10.43 -20.95
CA GLU A 59 -29.77 9.78 -19.87
C GLU A 59 -29.40 10.31 -18.48
N LYS A 60 -28.37 11.17 -18.37
CA LYS A 60 -27.84 11.74 -17.11
C LYS A 60 -27.51 10.65 -16.07
N LEU A 61 -26.89 9.58 -16.53
CA LEU A 61 -26.51 8.47 -15.66
C LEU A 61 -25.16 8.75 -14.98
N ASP A 62 -25.08 8.52 -13.68
CA ASP A 62 -23.81 8.49 -12.94
C ASP A 62 -23.23 7.07 -12.98
N ALA A 63 -22.46 6.79 -14.02
CA ALA A 63 -21.85 5.49 -14.25
C ALA A 63 -20.61 5.32 -13.36
N VAL A 64 -20.61 4.31 -12.49
CA VAL A 64 -19.59 4.10 -11.45
C VAL A 64 -18.68 2.89 -11.69
N ALA A 65 -18.86 2.20 -12.80
CA ALA A 65 -18.02 1.09 -13.22
C ALA A 65 -18.02 0.94 -14.74
N TRP A 66 -17.07 0.17 -15.27
CA TRP A 66 -17.02 -0.13 -16.69
C TRP A 66 -18.27 -0.90 -17.12
N PRO A 67 -18.95 -0.47 -18.19
CA PRO A 67 -20.16 -1.15 -18.66
C PRO A 67 -19.85 -2.54 -19.23
N LYS A 68 -20.78 -3.48 -19.02
CA LYS A 68 -20.77 -4.74 -19.78
C LYS A 68 -21.44 -4.50 -21.12
N VAL A 69 -20.68 -4.67 -22.21
CA VAL A 69 -21.12 -4.36 -23.56
C VAL A 69 -21.38 -5.61 -24.36
N GLU A 70 -22.55 -5.69 -24.97
CA GLU A 70 -22.95 -6.74 -25.91
C GLU A 70 -23.21 -6.11 -27.26
N ILE A 71 -22.50 -6.56 -28.30
CA ILE A 71 -22.76 -6.15 -29.66
C ILE A 71 -23.93 -6.94 -30.18
N VAL A 72 -25.06 -6.24 -30.47
CA VAL A 72 -26.31 -6.85 -30.97
C VAL A 72 -26.26 -7.02 -32.47
N ASP A 73 -25.83 -5.97 -33.17
CA ASP A 73 -25.72 -5.98 -34.65
C ASP A 73 -24.62 -5.03 -35.11
N VAL A 74 -23.91 -5.45 -36.15
CA VAL A 74 -22.89 -4.65 -36.79
C VAL A 74 -22.93 -4.84 -38.31
N GLY A 75 -23.18 -3.77 -39.03
CA GLY A 75 -23.35 -3.82 -40.46
C GLY A 75 -22.89 -2.55 -41.20
N LYS A 76 -23.26 -2.50 -42.46
CA LYS A 76 -22.98 -1.32 -43.33
C LYS A 76 -23.77 -0.08 -42.91
N GLU A 77 -24.89 -0.28 -42.27
CA GLU A 77 -25.85 0.75 -41.87
C GLU A 77 -25.47 1.36 -40.52
N GLY A 78 -24.92 0.56 -39.61
CA GLY A 78 -24.55 1.04 -38.26
C GLY A 78 -24.05 -0.03 -37.33
N LEU A 79 -23.91 0.36 -36.07
CA LEU A 79 -23.60 -0.47 -34.92
C LEU A 79 -24.76 -0.37 -33.93
N THR A 80 -25.29 -1.50 -33.50
CA THR A 80 -26.22 -1.59 -32.37
C THR A 80 -25.59 -2.39 -31.24
N PHE A 81 -25.54 -1.80 -30.07
CA PHE A 81 -25.00 -2.45 -28.87
C PHE A 81 -25.92 -2.24 -27.67
N LYS A 82 -25.82 -3.13 -26.70
CA LYS A 82 -26.40 -2.98 -25.38
C LYS A 82 -25.25 -2.75 -24.40
N ALA A 83 -25.39 -1.75 -23.56
CA ALA A 83 -24.47 -1.52 -22.45
C ALA A 83 -25.24 -1.68 -21.14
N LEU A 84 -24.81 -2.62 -20.31
CA LEU A 84 -25.30 -2.73 -18.94
C LEU A 84 -24.43 -1.81 -18.07
N VAL A 85 -25.03 -0.74 -17.61
CA VAL A 85 -24.36 0.32 -16.87
C VAL A 85 -24.68 0.16 -15.39
N THR A 86 -23.65 0.10 -14.55
CA THR A 86 -23.80 0.20 -13.09
C THR A 86 -23.83 1.66 -12.73
N VAL A 87 -24.95 2.11 -12.16
CA VAL A 87 -25.11 3.49 -11.70
C VAL A 87 -24.86 3.58 -10.20
N ARG A 88 -24.54 4.80 -9.74
CA ARG A 88 -24.38 5.08 -8.31
C ARG A 88 -25.65 4.70 -7.55
N PRO A 89 -25.54 3.89 -6.47
CA PRO A 89 -26.71 3.51 -5.69
C PRO A 89 -27.23 4.70 -4.85
N GLU A 90 -28.52 4.71 -4.59
CA GLU A 90 -29.11 5.64 -3.62
C GLU A 90 -28.68 5.27 -2.21
N VAL A 91 -28.16 6.27 -1.49
CA VAL A 91 -27.72 6.13 -0.10
C VAL A 91 -28.77 6.75 0.82
N LYS A 92 -29.26 5.96 1.76
CA LYS A 92 -30.05 6.49 2.88
C LYS A 92 -29.12 6.72 4.06
N LEU A 93 -28.84 8.01 4.33
CA LEU A 93 -28.06 8.39 5.51
C LEU A 93 -28.84 8.10 6.79
N GLY A 94 -28.17 7.47 7.75
CA GLY A 94 -28.62 7.45 9.13
C GLY A 94 -28.16 8.69 9.90
N GLU A 95 -27.95 8.55 11.20
CA GLU A 95 -27.33 9.62 12.00
C GLU A 95 -25.86 9.76 11.63
N TYR A 96 -25.46 10.96 11.20
CA TYR A 96 -24.08 11.31 10.87
C TYR A 96 -23.58 12.56 11.60
N LYS A 97 -24.46 13.28 12.34
CA LYS A 97 -24.12 14.41 13.22
C LYS A 97 -24.27 14.03 14.69
N GLY A 98 -23.44 14.65 15.53
CA GLY A 98 -23.50 14.46 16.97
C GLY A 98 -23.07 13.06 17.44
N LEU A 99 -22.36 12.32 16.60
CA LEU A 99 -21.82 11.01 16.92
C LEU A 99 -20.83 11.09 18.08
N THR A 100 -20.63 9.97 18.78
CA THR A 100 -19.73 9.91 19.93
C THR A 100 -18.64 8.88 19.68
N ALA A 101 -17.39 9.28 19.83
CA ALA A 101 -16.24 8.38 19.76
C ALA A 101 -15.27 8.63 20.92
N GLU A 102 -14.46 7.64 21.25
CA GLU A 102 -13.43 7.77 22.27
C GLU A 102 -12.24 8.52 21.68
N LYS A 103 -11.73 9.49 22.45
CA LYS A 103 -10.47 10.17 22.15
C LYS A 103 -9.56 9.98 23.37
N ALA A 104 -8.49 9.22 23.20
CA ALA A 104 -7.56 8.96 24.28
C ALA A 104 -6.84 10.24 24.70
N GLU A 105 -6.65 10.42 26.00
CA GLU A 105 -5.78 11.48 26.49
C GLU A 105 -4.32 11.13 26.20
N VAL A 106 -3.56 12.08 25.67
CA VAL A 106 -2.14 11.91 25.42
C VAL A 106 -1.36 12.35 26.65
N ALA A 107 -0.88 11.37 27.42
CA ALA A 107 0.13 11.57 28.44
C ALA A 107 1.47 11.04 27.95
N ILE A 108 2.54 11.79 28.13
CA ILE A 108 3.91 11.38 27.84
C ILE A 108 4.62 11.18 29.17
N SER A 109 5.10 9.98 29.41
CA SER A 109 5.89 9.65 30.60
C SER A 109 7.39 9.80 30.30
N ASP A 110 8.19 9.90 31.35
CA ASP A 110 9.66 9.89 31.23
C ASP A 110 10.16 8.59 30.59
N GLU A 111 9.47 7.46 30.82
CA GLU A 111 9.77 6.18 30.17
C GLU A 111 9.55 6.22 28.65
N ASP A 112 8.50 6.91 28.18
CA ASP A 112 8.26 7.10 26.76
C ASP A 112 9.40 7.89 26.10
N ILE A 113 9.86 8.95 26.79
CA ILE A 113 10.99 9.78 26.31
C ILE A 113 12.28 8.96 26.30
N ASP A 114 12.54 8.18 27.33
CA ASP A 114 13.72 7.32 27.39
C ASP A 114 13.66 6.23 26.29
N ASN A 115 12.49 5.73 25.94
CA ASN A 115 12.31 4.80 24.81
C ASN A 115 12.63 5.48 23.48
N GLU A 116 12.20 6.73 23.25
CA GLU A 116 12.55 7.51 22.05
C GLU A 116 14.05 7.83 21.99
N LEU A 117 14.73 7.88 23.14
CA LEU A 117 16.18 8.12 23.22
C LEU A 117 17.02 6.88 22.83
N LYS A 118 16.49 5.66 23.05
CA LYS A 118 17.20 4.40 22.77
C LYS A 118 17.80 4.28 21.38
N PRO A 119 17.11 4.63 20.30
CA PRO A 119 17.71 4.59 18.95
C PRO A 119 18.95 5.48 18.81
N PHE A 120 18.99 6.62 19.49
CA PHE A 120 20.14 7.53 19.48
C PHE A 120 21.31 6.94 20.29
N ILE A 121 21.03 6.38 21.45
CA ILE A 121 22.02 5.68 22.27
C ILE A 121 22.61 4.50 21.48
N ASN A 122 21.78 3.68 20.86
CA ASN A 122 22.23 2.55 20.04
C ASN A 122 23.12 2.99 18.88
N ARG A 123 22.80 4.12 18.24
CA ARG A 123 23.60 4.68 17.15
C ARG A 123 24.95 5.22 17.60
N ALA A 124 25.01 5.79 18.79
CA ALA A 124 26.22 6.33 19.39
C ALA A 124 27.06 5.25 20.13
N THR A 125 26.49 4.04 20.35
CA THR A 125 27.17 2.90 20.96
C THR A 125 28.37 2.47 20.12
N ARG A 126 29.52 2.32 20.76
CA ARG A 126 30.76 1.88 20.09
C ARG A 126 31.05 0.42 20.45
N MET A 127 31.60 -0.28 19.50
CA MET A 127 32.08 -1.64 19.71
C MET A 127 33.57 -1.57 20.04
N VAL A 128 33.94 -1.93 21.26
CA VAL A 128 35.32 -1.92 21.76
C VAL A 128 35.79 -3.34 21.97
N THR A 129 37.00 -3.66 21.53
CA THR A 129 37.64 -4.95 21.78
C THR A 129 38.03 -5.05 23.25
N VAL A 130 37.63 -6.15 23.90
CA VAL A 130 37.88 -6.41 25.30
C VAL A 130 38.66 -7.70 25.48
N GLU A 131 39.53 -7.75 26.50
CA GLU A 131 40.34 -8.95 26.81
C GLU A 131 39.67 -9.89 27.81
N ARG A 132 38.47 -9.50 28.36
CA ARG A 132 37.68 -10.36 29.27
C ARG A 132 36.98 -11.48 28.50
N ALA A 133 36.49 -12.46 29.26
CA ALA A 133 35.61 -13.48 28.71
C ALA A 133 34.31 -12.84 28.15
N ALA A 134 33.80 -13.40 27.05
CA ALA A 134 32.58 -12.95 26.41
C ALA A 134 31.35 -13.15 27.29
N GLU A 135 30.53 -12.13 27.39
CA GLU A 135 29.26 -12.12 28.11
C GLU A 135 28.08 -12.05 27.13
N ASN A 136 26.88 -12.31 27.65
CA ASN A 136 25.67 -12.15 26.84
C ASN A 136 25.49 -10.68 26.44
N GLY A 137 25.27 -10.40 25.16
CA GLY A 137 25.22 -9.06 24.58
C GLY A 137 26.52 -8.59 23.94
N ASP A 138 27.65 -9.28 24.17
CA ASP A 138 28.89 -9.01 23.44
C ASP A 138 28.85 -9.56 22.02
N THR A 139 29.63 -8.98 21.15
CA THR A 139 29.85 -9.49 19.79
C THR A 139 31.18 -10.20 19.69
N VAL A 140 31.16 -11.48 19.35
CA VAL A 140 32.37 -12.26 19.10
C VAL A 140 32.64 -12.35 17.59
N VAL A 141 33.90 -12.15 17.19
CA VAL A 141 34.34 -12.38 15.82
C VAL A 141 34.93 -13.79 15.80
N ILE A 142 34.31 -14.67 15.00
CA ILE A 142 34.60 -16.10 15.01
C ILE A 142 34.85 -16.64 13.60
N ASP A 143 35.69 -17.65 13.52
CA ASP A 143 35.67 -18.62 12.44
C ASP A 143 34.92 -19.86 12.95
N PHE A 144 34.09 -20.43 12.12
CA PHE A 144 33.42 -21.69 12.47
C PHE A 144 33.35 -22.64 11.27
N GLU A 145 33.40 -23.92 11.57
CA GLU A 145 33.20 -25.00 10.59
C GLU A 145 32.39 -26.13 11.21
N GLY A 146 31.24 -26.45 10.61
CA GLY A 146 30.30 -27.46 11.08
C GLY A 146 30.55 -28.81 10.45
N PHE A 147 30.50 -29.88 11.26
CA PHE A 147 30.70 -31.26 10.86
C PHE A 147 29.48 -32.11 11.23
N LEU A 148 28.92 -32.80 10.24
CA LEU A 148 27.91 -33.82 10.42
C LEU A 148 28.58 -35.21 10.20
N ASP A 149 28.54 -36.10 11.20
CA ASP A 149 29.20 -37.39 11.16
C ASP A 149 30.70 -37.30 10.74
N GLY A 150 31.38 -36.23 11.18
CA GLY A 150 32.79 -36.01 10.90
C GLY A 150 33.10 -35.46 9.50
N LYS A 151 32.08 -35.10 8.70
CA LYS A 151 32.25 -34.49 7.37
C LYS A 151 31.72 -33.05 7.41
N PRO A 152 32.42 -32.09 6.80
CA PRO A 152 31.92 -30.74 6.67
C PRO A 152 30.65 -30.73 5.78
N PHE A 153 29.71 -29.83 6.08
CA PHE A 153 28.49 -29.66 5.30
C PHE A 153 28.40 -28.24 4.70
N ASP A 154 27.70 -28.13 3.58
CA ASP A 154 27.54 -26.87 2.87
C ASP A 154 26.77 -25.84 3.71
N GLY A 155 27.27 -24.60 3.77
CA GLY A 155 26.71 -23.53 4.59
C GLY A 155 27.12 -23.56 6.07
N GLY A 156 27.89 -24.59 6.48
CA GLY A 156 28.39 -24.74 7.87
C GLY A 156 29.69 -24.01 8.17
N LYS A 157 30.29 -23.26 7.22
CA LYS A 157 31.59 -22.59 7.40
C LYS A 157 31.52 -21.10 7.13
N ALA A 158 32.14 -20.32 8.02
CA ALA A 158 32.44 -18.90 7.77
C ALA A 158 33.72 -18.51 8.51
N GLU A 159 34.38 -17.48 8.02
CA GLU A 159 35.60 -16.89 8.58
C GLU A 159 35.35 -15.41 8.89
N GLY A 160 35.82 -14.93 10.06
CA GLY A 160 35.65 -13.55 10.50
C GLY A 160 34.20 -13.13 10.73
N HIS A 161 33.31 -14.07 11.05
CA HIS A 161 31.88 -13.78 11.26
C HIS A 161 31.66 -13.08 12.61
N SER A 162 30.93 -11.96 12.57
CA SER A 162 30.55 -11.22 13.78
C SER A 162 29.21 -11.72 14.30
N LEU A 163 29.20 -12.27 15.52
CA LEU A 163 28.03 -12.84 16.15
C LEU A 163 27.78 -12.16 17.51
N GLU A 164 26.61 -11.56 17.68
CA GLU A 164 26.14 -11.04 18.95
C GLU A 164 25.58 -12.19 19.80
N LEU A 165 26.17 -12.43 20.99
CA LEU A 165 25.75 -13.48 21.91
C LEU A 165 24.41 -13.13 22.57
N GLY A 166 23.44 -14.03 22.46
CA GLY A 166 22.06 -13.84 22.94
C GLY A 166 21.11 -13.17 21.94
N SER A 167 21.56 -12.96 20.70
CA SER A 167 20.71 -12.43 19.61
C SER A 167 19.69 -13.43 19.08
N GLY A 168 19.95 -14.73 19.26
CA GLY A 168 19.17 -15.82 18.68
C GLY A 168 19.33 -15.93 17.15
N SER A 169 20.38 -15.34 16.58
CA SER A 169 20.67 -15.37 15.15
C SER A 169 21.18 -16.74 14.68
N PHE A 170 21.75 -17.50 15.59
CA PHE A 170 22.27 -18.83 15.34
C PHE A 170 21.34 -19.92 15.93
N VAL A 171 21.64 -21.16 15.59
CA VAL A 171 20.89 -22.31 16.10
C VAL A 171 20.97 -22.36 17.64
N PRO A 172 19.88 -22.74 18.32
CA PRO A 172 19.86 -22.85 19.77
C PRO A 172 21.01 -23.69 20.32
N GLY A 173 21.67 -23.21 21.39
CA GLY A 173 22.83 -23.85 21.99
C GLY A 173 24.18 -23.44 21.39
N PHE A 174 24.22 -22.66 20.31
CA PHE A 174 25.48 -22.19 19.74
C PHE A 174 26.04 -20.98 20.50
N GLU A 175 25.19 -19.95 20.66
CA GLU A 175 25.59 -18.71 21.33
C GLU A 175 25.87 -18.93 22.80
N GLU A 176 25.05 -19.74 23.48
CA GLU A 176 25.20 -20.03 24.92
C GLU A 176 26.53 -20.73 25.26
N GLN A 177 27.02 -21.61 24.38
CA GLN A 177 28.29 -22.30 24.58
C GLN A 177 29.50 -21.40 24.30
N LEU A 178 29.32 -20.26 23.63
CA LEU A 178 30.35 -19.25 23.40
C LEU A 178 30.44 -18.23 24.55
N VAL A 179 29.43 -18.12 25.39
CA VAL A 179 29.53 -17.31 26.60
C VAL A 179 30.69 -17.82 27.47
N GLY A 180 31.53 -16.90 27.92
CA GLY A 180 32.74 -17.22 28.67
C GLY A 180 34.00 -17.53 27.85
N ALA A 181 33.89 -17.52 26.50
CA ALA A 181 35.03 -17.68 25.61
C ALA A 181 35.89 -16.40 25.60
N LYS A 182 37.17 -16.52 25.33
CA LYS A 182 38.12 -15.41 25.20
C LYS A 182 38.68 -15.36 23.77
N ALA A 183 39.22 -14.22 23.40
CA ALA A 183 39.97 -14.08 22.16
C ALA A 183 41.14 -15.11 22.15
N GLY A 184 41.26 -15.83 21.04
CA GLY A 184 42.21 -16.92 20.82
C GLY A 184 41.72 -18.32 21.19
N ASP A 185 40.56 -18.44 21.86
CA ASP A 185 40.02 -19.73 22.24
C ASP A 185 39.52 -20.51 20.99
N GLU A 186 39.80 -21.82 21.02
CA GLU A 186 39.23 -22.78 20.09
C GLU A 186 38.28 -23.73 20.85
N LYS A 187 37.04 -23.83 20.45
CA LYS A 187 36.00 -24.61 21.11
C LYS A 187 35.30 -25.54 20.10
N GLU A 188 34.91 -26.72 20.59
CA GLU A 188 34.00 -27.59 19.87
C GLU A 188 32.62 -27.50 20.50
N LEU A 189 31.65 -27.03 19.72
CA LEU A 189 30.27 -26.86 20.16
C LEU A 189 29.42 -28.04 19.65
N ASN A 190 28.74 -28.70 20.55
CA ASN A 190 27.81 -29.79 20.20
C ASN A 190 26.40 -29.21 20.11
N ILE A 191 25.83 -29.21 18.90
CA ILE A 191 24.54 -28.58 18.61
C ILE A 191 23.62 -29.64 18.00
N THR A 192 22.34 -29.59 18.37
CA THR A 192 21.30 -30.38 17.69
C THR A 192 20.39 -29.40 16.95
N PHE A 193 20.26 -29.57 15.62
CA PHE A 193 19.38 -28.72 14.83
C PHE A 193 17.91 -28.96 15.20
N PRO A 194 17.07 -27.91 15.22
CA PRO A 194 15.62 -28.05 15.39
C PRO A 194 14.98 -28.95 14.30
N GLU A 195 13.82 -29.53 14.61
CA GLU A 195 13.10 -30.40 13.67
C GLU A 195 12.51 -29.64 12.48
N ASP A 196 12.30 -28.34 12.62
CA ASP A 196 11.77 -27.43 11.60
C ASP A 196 12.86 -26.78 10.71
N TYR A 197 14.10 -27.30 10.78
CA TYR A 197 15.22 -26.84 9.96
C TYR A 197 15.24 -27.55 8.60
N HIS A 198 16.19 -27.19 7.72
CA HIS A 198 16.35 -27.86 6.41
C HIS A 198 16.43 -29.38 6.53
N ALA A 199 15.71 -30.10 5.68
CA ALA A 199 15.53 -31.56 5.76
C ALA A 199 16.82 -32.39 5.88
N GLU A 200 17.94 -31.86 5.39
CA GLU A 200 19.25 -32.52 5.46
C GLU A 200 19.89 -32.45 6.86
N LEU A 201 19.52 -31.44 7.67
CA LEU A 201 20.11 -31.18 8.99
C LEU A 201 19.09 -31.29 10.15
N ALA A 202 17.78 -31.28 9.85
CA ALA A 202 16.72 -31.31 10.85
C ALA A 202 16.90 -32.48 11.87
N GLY A 203 16.88 -32.16 13.15
CA GLY A 203 17.03 -33.11 14.25
C GLY A 203 18.41 -33.77 14.40
N LYS A 204 19.39 -33.42 13.58
CA LYS A 204 20.73 -34.05 13.60
C LYS A 204 21.65 -33.33 14.55
N ALA A 205 22.51 -34.11 15.22
CA ALA A 205 23.59 -33.61 16.04
C ALA A 205 24.81 -33.29 15.16
N VAL A 206 25.33 -32.09 15.30
CA VAL A 206 26.51 -31.59 14.58
C VAL A 206 27.54 -31.04 15.54
N VAL A 207 28.79 -31.04 15.16
CA VAL A 207 29.88 -30.46 15.93
C VAL A 207 30.40 -29.28 15.14
N PHE A 208 30.39 -28.10 15.75
CA PHE A 208 31.05 -26.90 15.23
C PHE A 208 32.40 -26.69 15.87
N LYS A 209 33.42 -26.58 15.06
CA LYS A 209 34.73 -26.09 15.51
C LYS A 209 34.73 -24.59 15.35
N VAL A 210 34.89 -23.88 16.45
CA VAL A 210 34.84 -22.43 16.49
C VAL A 210 36.15 -21.90 17.04
N LYS A 211 36.70 -20.88 16.36
CA LYS A 211 37.84 -20.11 16.79
C LYS A 211 37.41 -18.68 17.03
N VAL A 212 37.62 -18.18 18.25
CA VAL A 212 37.30 -16.81 18.62
C VAL A 212 38.49 -15.91 18.33
N HIS A 213 38.33 -14.92 17.44
CA HIS A 213 39.38 -13.94 17.12
C HIS A 213 39.35 -12.76 18.07
N GLU A 214 38.18 -12.19 18.27
CA GLU A 214 37.99 -10.99 19.09
C GLU A 214 36.69 -11.09 19.88
N VAL A 215 36.69 -10.50 21.06
CA VAL A 215 35.48 -10.22 21.81
C VAL A 215 35.29 -8.71 21.85
N LYS A 216 34.14 -8.23 21.41
CA LYS A 216 33.79 -6.81 21.38
C LYS A 216 32.59 -6.57 22.27
N ALA A 217 32.76 -5.68 23.25
CA ALA A 217 31.68 -5.21 24.10
C ALA A 217 31.05 -3.95 23.55
N LYS A 218 29.75 -3.80 23.81
CA LYS A 218 29.03 -2.54 23.52
C LYS A 218 29.40 -1.53 24.62
N GLU A 219 30.11 -0.47 24.25
CA GLU A 219 30.33 0.67 25.12
C GLU A 219 29.24 1.69 24.88
N LEU A 220 28.26 1.73 25.79
CA LEU A 220 27.18 2.70 25.75
C LEU A 220 27.75 4.09 26.10
N PRO A 221 27.31 5.14 25.34
CA PRO A 221 27.69 6.50 25.67
C PRO A 221 27.11 6.90 27.03
N GLU A 222 27.80 7.76 27.78
CA GLU A 222 27.18 8.46 28.88
C GLU A 222 26.12 9.40 28.36
N VAL A 223 24.89 9.29 28.92
CA VAL A 223 23.74 10.06 28.45
C VAL A 223 23.71 11.40 29.17
N ASP A 224 24.50 12.33 28.67
CA ASP A 224 24.73 13.67 29.20
C ASP A 224 24.58 14.77 28.13
N ASP A 225 25.02 15.99 28.43
CA ASP A 225 24.95 17.11 27.51
C ASP A 225 25.93 16.98 26.32
N GLU A 226 27.02 16.25 26.46
CA GLU A 226 27.94 15.96 25.36
C GLU A 226 27.31 14.96 24.38
N PHE A 227 26.66 13.93 24.93
CA PHE A 227 25.87 13.02 24.09
C PHE A 227 24.76 13.76 23.29
N ALA A 228 24.04 14.71 23.95
CA ALA A 228 23.00 15.46 23.27
C ALA A 228 23.55 16.27 22.07
N LYS A 229 24.74 16.88 22.22
CA LYS A 229 25.42 17.60 21.14
C LYS A 229 25.87 16.70 19.99
N ASP A 230 26.31 15.49 20.33
CA ASP A 230 26.83 14.54 19.34
C ASP A 230 25.71 13.95 18.45
N VAL A 231 24.50 13.79 19.00
CA VAL A 231 23.39 13.09 18.31
C VAL A 231 22.25 13.99 17.88
N SER A 232 22.27 15.27 18.25
CA SER A 232 21.21 16.24 17.99
C SER A 232 21.75 17.65 17.78
N GLU A 233 20.88 18.61 17.52
CA GLU A 233 21.18 20.04 17.42
C GLU A 233 21.11 20.78 18.76
N PHE A 234 20.87 20.08 19.86
CA PHE A 234 20.67 20.66 21.18
C PHE A 234 21.96 20.66 22.01
N ASP A 235 22.17 21.72 22.76
CA ASP A 235 23.34 21.89 23.64
C ASP A 235 23.22 21.14 24.97
N THR A 236 21.98 20.78 25.40
CA THR A 236 21.72 20.10 26.65
C THR A 236 20.83 18.88 26.47
N LEU A 237 21.04 17.86 27.29
CA LEU A 237 20.19 16.68 27.32
C LEU A 237 18.74 17.02 27.71
N ALA A 238 18.54 18.02 28.55
CA ALA A 238 17.22 18.47 28.99
C ALA A 238 16.42 19.05 27.82
N ASP A 239 17.03 19.88 26.98
CA ASP A 239 16.38 20.45 25.79
C ASP A 239 16.10 19.37 24.75
N PHE A 240 17.02 18.44 24.55
CA PHE A 240 16.82 17.31 23.63
C PHE A 240 15.67 16.40 24.08
N LYS A 241 15.62 16.03 25.38
CA LYS A 241 14.49 15.25 25.93
C LYS A 241 13.16 15.98 25.82
N LYS A 242 13.16 17.30 26.01
CA LYS A 242 11.97 18.14 25.87
C LYS A 242 11.47 18.11 24.42
N ASP A 243 12.33 18.29 23.44
CA ASP A 243 11.98 18.24 22.02
C ASP A 243 11.43 16.86 21.63
N LEU A 244 12.07 15.77 22.07
CA LEU A 244 11.57 14.40 21.84
C LEU A 244 10.18 14.21 22.44
N GLY A 245 9.96 14.73 23.66
CA GLY A 245 8.65 14.66 24.33
C GLY A 245 7.57 15.45 23.55
N GLU A 246 7.90 16.66 23.08
CA GLU A 246 7.00 17.48 22.27
C GLU A 246 6.65 16.81 20.92
N LYS A 247 7.63 16.29 20.21
CA LYS A 247 7.45 15.52 18.96
C LYS A 247 6.64 14.24 19.15
N LEU A 248 6.91 13.52 20.24
CA LEU A 248 6.15 12.31 20.57
C LEU A 248 4.70 12.64 20.90
N LYS A 249 4.48 13.73 21.65
CA LYS A 249 3.14 14.24 21.97
C LYS A 249 2.36 14.62 20.72
N GLU A 250 2.95 15.41 19.86
CA GLU A 250 2.33 15.83 18.59
C GLU A 250 1.98 14.61 17.71
N ARG A 251 2.89 13.65 17.61
CA ARG A 251 2.66 12.39 16.86
C ARG A 251 1.49 11.60 17.44
N ARG A 252 1.44 11.43 18.79
CA ARG A 252 0.33 10.73 19.46
C ARG A 252 -0.98 11.50 19.36
N GLU A 253 -0.97 12.83 19.49
CA GLU A 253 -2.16 13.67 19.31
C GLU A 253 -2.71 13.54 17.87
N THR A 254 -1.84 13.60 16.88
CA THR A 254 -2.20 13.41 15.47
C THR A 254 -2.77 12.01 15.23
N GLN A 255 -2.17 10.97 15.79
CA GLN A 255 -2.69 9.61 15.67
C GLN A 255 -4.06 9.46 16.34
N ASN A 256 -4.21 9.95 17.57
CA ASN A 256 -5.48 9.92 18.29
C ASN A 256 -6.59 10.69 17.56
N GLN A 257 -6.23 11.79 16.91
CA GLN A 257 -7.19 12.54 16.10
C GLN A 257 -7.65 11.71 14.90
N ARG A 258 -6.72 11.07 14.20
CA ARG A 258 -7.04 10.17 13.07
C ARG A 258 -7.89 8.99 13.49
N ASP A 259 -7.57 8.37 14.64
CA ASP A 259 -8.32 7.23 15.18
C ASP A 259 -9.76 7.66 15.58
N PHE A 260 -9.90 8.84 16.17
CA PHE A 260 -11.18 9.44 16.50
C PHE A 260 -12.03 9.71 15.25
N GLU A 261 -11.45 10.33 14.23
CA GLU A 261 -12.09 10.61 12.94
C GLU A 261 -12.48 9.33 12.20
N ALA A 262 -11.58 8.33 12.19
CA ALA A 262 -11.86 7.03 11.61
C ALA A 262 -13.04 6.32 12.30
N ALA A 263 -13.08 6.36 13.64
CA ALA A 263 -14.17 5.76 14.40
C ALA A 263 -15.52 6.47 14.16
N LEU A 264 -15.51 7.78 13.93
CA LEU A 264 -16.72 8.53 13.56
C LEU A 264 -17.20 8.14 12.16
N MET A 265 -16.29 8.08 11.18
CA MET A 265 -16.63 7.68 9.83
C MET A 265 -17.12 6.22 9.74
N GLU A 266 -16.55 5.32 10.56
CA GLU A 266 -17.06 3.95 10.66
C GLU A 266 -18.51 3.93 11.16
N GLN A 267 -18.86 4.73 12.17
CA GLN A 267 -20.24 4.86 12.64
C GLN A 267 -21.17 5.43 11.55
N VAL A 268 -20.75 6.43 10.79
CA VAL A 268 -21.52 6.96 9.65
C VAL A 268 -21.80 5.86 8.64
N MET A 269 -20.79 5.09 8.27
CA MET A 269 -20.91 3.97 7.32
C MET A 269 -21.79 2.84 7.86
N ASP A 270 -21.77 2.58 9.17
CA ASP A 270 -22.62 1.57 9.82
C ASP A 270 -24.08 2.01 9.97
N ASN A 271 -24.33 3.31 10.05
CA ASN A 271 -25.66 3.90 10.12
C ASN A 271 -26.35 4.06 8.76
N MET A 272 -25.59 4.04 7.64
CA MET A 272 -26.19 4.17 6.31
C MET A 272 -26.77 2.86 5.81
N GLU A 273 -27.85 2.96 5.02
CA GLU A 273 -28.41 1.85 4.25
C GLU A 273 -28.11 2.05 2.77
N VAL A 274 -27.38 1.12 2.17
CA VAL A 274 -27.04 1.14 0.73
C VAL A 274 -26.79 -0.28 0.22
N GLU A 275 -27.27 -0.55 -0.99
CA GLU A 275 -26.93 -1.76 -1.74
C GLU A 275 -25.79 -1.44 -2.70
N ILE A 276 -24.56 -1.86 -2.34
CA ILE A 276 -23.37 -1.58 -3.14
C ILE A 276 -23.24 -2.62 -4.24
N PRO A 277 -23.25 -2.23 -5.52
CA PRO A 277 -23.04 -3.15 -6.63
C PRO A 277 -21.64 -3.75 -6.61
N ASP A 278 -21.51 -5.06 -6.81
CA ASP A 278 -20.22 -5.74 -6.88
C ASP A 278 -19.27 -5.10 -7.91
N ALA A 279 -19.82 -4.61 -9.03
CA ALA A 279 -19.04 -3.95 -10.07
C ALA A 279 -18.33 -2.67 -9.58
N MET A 280 -18.88 -1.94 -8.60
CA MET A 280 -18.18 -0.81 -7.96
C MET A 280 -16.98 -1.28 -7.14
N VAL A 281 -17.18 -2.37 -6.38
CA VAL A 281 -16.11 -2.93 -5.54
C VAL A 281 -14.98 -3.51 -6.41
N GLU A 282 -15.35 -4.21 -7.49
CA GLU A 282 -14.36 -4.74 -8.45
C GLU A 282 -13.57 -3.62 -9.13
N TYR A 283 -14.26 -2.56 -9.58
CA TYR A 283 -13.63 -1.40 -10.19
C TYR A 283 -12.64 -0.71 -9.22
N GLU A 284 -13.05 -0.52 -7.98
CA GLU A 284 -12.19 0.11 -6.97
C GLU A 284 -11.04 -0.82 -6.54
N ALA A 285 -11.24 -2.13 -6.53
CA ALA A 285 -10.16 -3.09 -6.30
C ALA A 285 -9.11 -3.02 -7.42
N ASP A 286 -9.54 -2.89 -8.68
CA ASP A 286 -8.64 -2.66 -9.81
C ASP A 286 -7.85 -1.36 -9.68
N ASN A 287 -8.49 -0.28 -9.22
CA ASN A 287 -7.82 1.00 -8.96
C ASN A 287 -6.74 0.86 -7.87
N LEU A 288 -7.07 0.19 -6.75
CA LEU A 288 -6.11 -0.04 -5.66
C LEU A 288 -4.89 -0.86 -6.13
N VAL A 289 -5.11 -1.90 -6.94
CA VAL A 289 -4.02 -2.71 -7.51
C VAL A 289 -3.18 -1.88 -8.48
N ASN A 290 -3.80 -1.05 -9.32
CA ASN A 290 -3.08 -0.16 -10.24
C ASN A 290 -2.26 0.91 -9.49
N ASP A 291 -2.81 1.50 -8.44
CA ASP A 291 -2.09 2.44 -7.56
C ASP A 291 -0.87 1.79 -6.90
N MET A 292 -1.04 0.53 -6.45
CA MET A 292 0.06 -0.26 -5.89
C MET A 292 1.13 -0.54 -6.95
N ALA A 293 0.72 -0.93 -8.16
CA ALA A 293 1.63 -1.18 -9.27
C ALA A 293 2.45 0.06 -9.62
N GLN A 294 1.82 1.24 -9.68
CA GLN A 294 2.52 2.50 -9.93
C GLN A 294 3.53 2.84 -8.83
N ARG A 295 3.19 2.63 -7.56
CA ARG A 295 4.11 2.84 -6.43
C ARG A 295 5.32 1.93 -6.48
N ILE A 296 5.13 0.64 -6.84
CA ILE A 296 6.22 -0.32 -7.00
C ILE A 296 7.12 0.08 -8.17
N GLN A 297 6.53 0.49 -9.29
CA GLN A 297 7.28 0.97 -10.46
C GLN A 297 8.08 2.25 -10.17
N ALA A 298 7.52 3.16 -9.36
CA ALA A 298 8.23 4.36 -8.92
C ALA A 298 9.47 4.06 -8.07
N GLN A 299 9.51 2.89 -7.40
CA GLN A 299 10.69 2.38 -6.69
C GLN A 299 11.70 1.67 -7.61
N GLY A 300 11.44 1.67 -8.92
CA GLY A 300 12.33 1.07 -9.92
C GLY A 300 12.16 -0.44 -10.13
N ILE A 301 11.13 -1.05 -9.55
CA ILE A 301 10.85 -2.48 -9.70
C ILE A 301 9.73 -2.66 -10.73
N PRO A 302 9.96 -3.37 -11.86
CA PRO A 302 8.90 -3.73 -12.79
C PRO A 302 7.83 -4.58 -12.08
N PHE A 303 6.56 -4.24 -12.30
CA PHE A 303 5.47 -4.89 -11.57
C PHE A 303 5.39 -6.40 -11.82
N ASP A 304 5.63 -6.85 -13.06
CA ASP A 304 5.68 -8.28 -13.39
C ASP A 304 6.79 -9.03 -12.62
N GLN A 305 7.92 -8.37 -12.41
CA GLN A 305 9.03 -8.92 -11.61
C GLN A 305 8.64 -9.03 -10.13
N TYR A 306 7.95 -8.02 -9.59
CA TYR A 306 7.40 -8.07 -8.23
C TYR A 306 6.44 -9.26 -8.06
N LEU A 307 5.51 -9.46 -8.99
CA LEU A 307 4.59 -10.60 -8.97
C LEU A 307 5.34 -11.94 -8.99
N ALA A 308 6.35 -12.06 -9.85
CA ALA A 308 7.17 -13.27 -9.93
C ALA A 308 7.95 -13.56 -8.63
N MET A 309 8.49 -12.52 -7.99
CA MET A 309 9.24 -12.63 -6.73
C MET A 309 8.35 -13.03 -5.54
N THR A 310 7.11 -12.53 -5.51
CA THR A 310 6.16 -12.79 -4.42
C THR A 310 5.29 -14.02 -4.64
N GLY A 311 5.33 -14.61 -5.85
CA GLY A 311 4.45 -15.71 -6.22
C GLY A 311 2.97 -15.31 -6.35
N MET A 312 2.67 -14.00 -6.42
CA MET A 312 1.31 -13.48 -6.53
C MET A 312 0.87 -13.36 -7.99
N THR A 313 -0.44 -13.45 -8.22
CA THR A 313 -1.07 -13.12 -9.50
C THR A 313 -1.94 -11.87 -9.36
N MET A 314 -2.26 -11.23 -10.48
CA MET A 314 -3.20 -10.09 -10.51
C MET A 314 -4.53 -10.43 -9.85
N ASP A 315 -5.06 -11.62 -10.09
CA ASP A 315 -6.34 -12.05 -9.53
C ASP A 315 -6.29 -12.22 -8.01
N ILE A 316 -5.18 -12.75 -7.47
CA ILE A 316 -4.96 -12.85 -6.01
C ILE A 316 -4.89 -11.46 -5.39
N MET A 317 -4.15 -10.53 -6.00
CA MET A 317 -4.05 -9.16 -5.51
C MET A 317 -5.39 -8.43 -5.53
N ARG A 318 -6.15 -8.60 -6.62
CA ARG A 318 -7.50 -8.04 -6.75
C ARG A 318 -8.44 -8.59 -5.67
N GLU A 319 -8.42 -9.90 -5.42
CA GLU A 319 -9.24 -10.51 -4.38
C GLU A 319 -8.88 -10.01 -2.97
N GLN A 320 -7.57 -9.85 -2.68
CA GLN A 320 -7.10 -9.27 -1.42
C GLN A 320 -7.48 -7.78 -1.27
N ALA A 321 -7.53 -7.03 -2.37
CA ALA A 321 -7.92 -5.63 -2.36
C ALA A 321 -9.42 -5.40 -2.15
N LYS A 322 -10.29 -6.39 -2.39
CA LYS A 322 -11.76 -6.22 -2.31
C LYS A 322 -12.26 -5.70 -0.96
N ALA A 323 -11.69 -6.16 0.14
CA ALA A 323 -12.13 -5.70 1.46
C ALA A 323 -11.84 -4.19 1.64
N ALA A 324 -10.64 -3.74 1.28
CA ALA A 324 -10.26 -2.33 1.32
C ALA A 324 -11.05 -1.50 0.29
N ALA A 325 -11.30 -2.06 -0.89
CA ALA A 325 -12.11 -1.44 -1.92
C ALA A 325 -13.55 -1.21 -1.44
N LEU A 326 -14.16 -2.20 -0.79
CA LEU A 326 -15.50 -2.07 -0.22
C LEU A 326 -15.57 -0.94 0.82
N GLU A 327 -14.61 -0.87 1.72
CA GLU A 327 -14.56 0.20 2.74
C GLU A 327 -14.38 1.59 2.07
N ARG A 328 -13.54 1.69 1.04
CA ARG A 328 -13.35 2.93 0.31
C ARG A 328 -14.62 3.36 -0.44
N VAL A 329 -15.30 2.44 -1.10
CA VAL A 329 -16.58 2.69 -1.76
C VAL A 329 -17.65 3.10 -0.76
N ARG A 330 -17.75 2.43 0.42
CA ARG A 330 -18.69 2.81 1.49
C ARG A 330 -18.45 4.25 1.95
N ARG A 331 -17.19 4.60 2.20
CA ARG A 331 -16.80 5.96 2.62
C ARG A 331 -17.15 7.01 1.56
N GLU A 332 -16.83 6.72 0.28
CA GLU A 332 -17.14 7.63 -0.82
C GLU A 332 -18.65 7.87 -0.96
N LEU A 333 -19.47 6.79 -0.86
CA LEU A 333 -20.90 6.88 -0.94
C LEU A 333 -21.49 7.66 0.24
N ALA A 334 -21.00 7.43 1.46
CA ALA A 334 -21.40 8.17 2.65
C ALA A 334 -21.10 9.67 2.52
N LEU A 335 -19.87 10.02 2.13
CA LEU A 335 -19.46 11.42 1.94
C LEU A 335 -20.25 12.09 0.83
N GLY A 336 -20.45 11.43 -0.31
CA GLY A 336 -21.27 11.95 -1.39
C GLY A 336 -22.71 12.24 -0.99
N ALA A 337 -23.29 11.36 -0.16
CA ALA A 337 -24.63 11.56 0.38
C ALA A 337 -24.70 12.73 1.39
N ILE A 338 -23.65 12.91 2.22
CA ILE A 338 -23.55 14.08 3.15
C ILE A 338 -23.40 15.37 2.34
N VAL A 339 -22.56 15.39 1.30
CA VAL A 339 -22.41 16.55 0.40
C VAL A 339 -23.76 16.97 -0.17
N ALA A 340 -24.56 16.02 -0.63
CA ALA A 340 -25.91 16.28 -1.15
C ALA A 340 -26.86 16.77 -0.06
N ALA A 341 -26.86 16.15 1.12
CA ALA A 341 -27.74 16.51 2.23
C ALA A 341 -27.46 17.90 2.80
N GLU A 342 -26.20 18.28 2.87
CA GLU A 342 -25.75 19.58 3.40
C GLU A 342 -25.63 20.68 2.29
N ASN A 343 -25.90 20.32 1.02
CA ASN A 343 -25.73 21.21 -0.13
C ASN A 343 -24.33 21.84 -0.18
N ILE A 344 -23.30 21.04 0.07
CA ILE A 344 -21.92 21.49 0.09
C ILE A 344 -21.47 21.84 -1.33
N THR A 345 -20.99 23.06 -1.53
CA THR A 345 -20.43 23.54 -2.78
C THR A 345 -19.04 24.10 -2.58
N ILE A 346 -18.21 24.03 -3.61
CA ILE A 346 -16.87 24.60 -3.63
C ILE A 346 -16.87 25.79 -4.57
N SER A 347 -16.54 26.97 -4.06
CA SER A 347 -16.46 28.22 -4.84
C SER A 347 -15.24 28.19 -5.78
N ASP A 348 -15.22 29.14 -6.72
CA ASP A 348 -14.08 29.28 -7.62
C ASP A 348 -12.83 29.78 -6.86
N GLU A 349 -13.02 30.59 -5.81
CA GLU A 349 -11.94 31.04 -4.95
C GLU A 349 -11.28 29.87 -4.20
N GLU A 350 -12.07 28.99 -3.60
CA GLU A 350 -11.57 27.80 -2.90
C GLU A 350 -10.84 26.84 -3.86
N LEU A 351 -11.34 26.69 -5.07
CA LEU A 351 -10.68 25.90 -6.11
C LEU A 351 -9.31 26.48 -6.48
N GLU A 352 -9.24 27.80 -6.65
CA GLU A 352 -7.96 28.49 -6.96
C GLU A 352 -6.96 28.40 -5.79
N GLU A 353 -7.43 28.49 -4.56
CA GLU A 353 -6.59 28.30 -3.37
C GLU A 353 -6.01 26.88 -3.32
N GLU A 354 -6.83 25.86 -3.63
CA GLU A 354 -6.37 24.49 -3.65
C GLU A 354 -5.34 24.24 -4.77
N TYR A 355 -5.53 24.81 -5.95
CA TYR A 355 -4.51 24.75 -7.01
C TYR A 355 -3.19 25.38 -6.58
N LYS A 356 -3.21 26.51 -5.85
CA LYS A 356 -2.00 27.13 -5.30
C LYS A 356 -1.34 26.25 -4.25
N ARG A 357 -2.13 25.66 -3.33
CA ARG A 357 -1.63 24.75 -2.30
C ARG A 357 -0.93 23.54 -2.91
N LEU A 358 -1.55 22.92 -3.94
CA LEU A 358 -0.94 21.82 -4.67
C LEU A 358 0.34 22.24 -5.40
N ALA A 359 0.35 23.42 -6.03
CA ALA A 359 1.52 23.96 -6.72
C ALA A 359 2.71 24.17 -5.75
N GLU A 360 2.46 24.69 -4.56
CA GLU A 360 3.46 24.83 -3.49
C GLU A 360 3.95 23.48 -2.98
N GLN A 361 3.04 22.54 -2.71
CA GLN A 361 3.35 21.21 -2.20
C GLN A 361 4.25 20.41 -3.16
N TYR A 362 3.98 20.50 -4.47
CA TYR A 362 4.73 19.76 -5.49
C TYR A 362 5.84 20.58 -6.15
N HIS A 363 6.07 21.83 -5.70
CA HIS A 363 7.04 22.75 -6.29
C HIS A 363 6.84 22.93 -7.80
N MET A 364 5.59 23.11 -8.23
CA MET A 364 5.17 23.23 -9.63
C MET A 364 4.47 24.59 -9.87
N ASP A 365 4.43 25.02 -11.14
CA ASP A 365 3.60 26.15 -11.52
C ASP A 365 2.11 25.78 -11.47
N VAL A 366 1.27 26.72 -11.01
CA VAL A 366 -0.20 26.54 -10.91
C VAL A 366 -0.81 26.12 -12.24
N ASP A 367 -0.36 26.68 -13.37
CA ASP A 367 -0.88 26.34 -14.70
C ASP A 367 -0.58 24.87 -15.07
N LYS A 368 0.55 24.32 -14.63
CA LYS A 368 0.88 22.91 -14.83
C LYS A 368 0.01 22.00 -13.98
N VAL A 369 -0.30 22.39 -12.76
CA VAL A 369 -1.22 21.67 -11.89
C VAL A 369 -2.63 21.65 -12.50
N LYS A 370 -3.12 22.80 -12.98
CA LYS A 370 -4.41 22.92 -13.68
C LYS A 370 -4.51 22.06 -14.94
N ALA A 371 -3.40 21.87 -15.64
CA ALA A 371 -3.36 21.00 -16.82
C ALA A 371 -3.31 19.50 -16.46
N ALA A 372 -2.80 19.16 -15.29
CA ALA A 372 -2.65 17.78 -14.83
C ALA A 372 -3.87 17.25 -14.04
N VAL A 373 -4.56 18.12 -13.29
CA VAL A 373 -5.68 17.75 -12.43
C VAL A 373 -6.90 18.58 -12.84
N ASP A 374 -7.99 17.91 -13.17
CA ASP A 374 -9.22 18.59 -13.58
C ASP A 374 -9.94 19.23 -12.38
N ALA A 375 -10.67 20.30 -12.66
CA ALA A 375 -11.36 21.10 -11.65
C ALA A 375 -12.48 20.32 -10.94
N GLU A 376 -13.12 19.39 -11.62
CA GLU A 376 -14.23 18.61 -11.07
C GLU A 376 -13.73 17.63 -10.01
N SER A 377 -12.60 16.96 -10.26
CA SER A 377 -11.93 16.09 -9.29
C SER A 377 -11.54 16.83 -8.02
N ILE A 378 -10.95 18.04 -8.14
CA ILE A 378 -10.60 18.85 -6.97
C ILE A 378 -11.86 19.30 -6.21
N ARG A 379 -12.89 19.77 -6.91
CA ARG A 379 -14.16 20.15 -6.27
C ARG A 379 -14.78 18.99 -5.52
N LYS A 380 -14.76 17.79 -6.10
CA LYS A 380 -15.25 16.57 -5.46
C LYS A 380 -14.48 16.26 -4.19
N GLU A 381 -13.15 16.26 -4.25
CA GLU A 381 -12.28 15.99 -3.11
C GLU A 381 -12.49 17.01 -2.00
N GLN A 382 -12.49 18.30 -2.31
CA GLN A 382 -12.72 19.35 -1.35
C GLN A 382 -14.14 19.31 -0.74
N SER A 383 -15.14 18.92 -1.51
CA SER A 383 -16.50 18.72 -0.98
C SER A 383 -16.56 17.57 0.02
N TYR A 384 -15.81 16.50 -0.21
CA TYR A 384 -15.70 15.38 0.71
C TYR A 384 -14.98 15.79 2.01
N HIS A 385 -13.89 16.56 1.92
CA HIS A 385 -13.25 17.12 3.12
C HIS A 385 -14.20 17.99 3.94
N LYS A 386 -14.99 18.85 3.29
CA LYS A 386 -16.02 19.62 4.01
C LYS A 386 -17.08 18.73 4.67
N ALA A 387 -17.49 17.65 3.98
CA ALA A 387 -18.44 16.68 4.53
C ALA A 387 -17.87 15.93 5.75
N GLU A 388 -16.61 15.57 5.73
CA GLU A 388 -15.89 15.02 6.88
C GLU A 388 -15.91 15.99 8.07
N HIS A 389 -15.62 17.28 7.84
CA HIS A 389 -15.68 18.31 8.87
C HIS A 389 -17.06 18.47 9.46
N VAL A 390 -18.14 18.36 8.69
CA VAL A 390 -19.52 18.36 9.23
C VAL A 390 -19.72 17.23 10.26
N VAL A 391 -19.14 16.06 10.01
CA VAL A 391 -19.21 14.94 10.95
C VAL A 391 -18.35 15.22 12.18
N TYR A 392 -17.08 15.60 11.97
CA TYR A 392 -16.08 15.76 13.04
C TYR A 392 -16.41 16.92 13.98
N ASP A 393 -16.82 18.07 13.45
CA ASP A 393 -17.10 19.29 14.22
C ASP A 393 -18.39 19.12 15.07
N SER A 394 -19.32 18.28 14.63
CA SER A 394 -20.53 17.98 15.39
C SER A 394 -20.35 16.88 16.44
N ALA A 395 -19.22 16.16 16.40
CA ALA A 395 -18.97 14.98 17.22
C ALA A 395 -18.74 15.31 18.70
N LYS A 396 -19.00 14.32 19.56
CA LYS A 396 -18.78 14.38 21.00
C LYS A 396 -17.70 13.39 21.41
N VAL A 397 -16.80 13.82 22.28
CA VAL A 397 -15.85 12.91 22.90
C VAL A 397 -16.51 12.14 24.03
N GLY A 398 -16.50 10.82 23.98
CA GLY A 398 -17.09 9.95 24.98
C GLY A 398 -17.02 8.49 24.56
N LYS A 399 -17.58 7.58 25.37
CA LYS A 399 -17.61 6.15 25.00
C LYS A 399 -18.50 5.93 23.78
N ALA A 400 -17.96 5.26 22.77
CA ALA A 400 -18.70 4.87 21.59
C ALA A 400 -19.91 4.00 21.97
N PRO A 401 -21.08 4.18 21.32
CA PRO A 401 -22.22 3.29 21.53
C PRO A 401 -21.84 1.86 21.10
N ALA A 402 -22.31 0.86 21.87
CA ALA A 402 -22.03 -0.55 21.55
C ALA A 402 -22.55 -0.87 20.13
N LYS A 403 -21.70 -1.45 19.27
CA LYS A 403 -22.08 -1.86 17.90
C LYS A 403 -23.36 -2.69 17.93
N LYS A 404 -24.42 -2.23 17.26
CA LYS A 404 -25.61 -3.03 17.00
C LYS A 404 -25.19 -4.25 16.20
N LYS A 405 -25.30 -5.46 16.76
CA LYS A 405 -25.09 -6.70 16.00
C LYS A 405 -26.01 -6.68 14.79
N SER A 406 -25.45 -6.57 13.59
CA SER A 406 -26.22 -6.75 12.36
C SER A 406 -26.80 -8.15 12.36
N THR A 407 -28.11 -8.27 12.49
CA THR A 407 -28.85 -9.50 12.23
C THR A 407 -28.77 -9.75 10.71
N LYS A 408 -27.75 -10.48 10.27
CA LYS A 408 -27.78 -11.12 8.95
C LYS A 408 -28.99 -12.06 8.95
N LYS A 409 -30.10 -11.63 8.36
CA LYS A 409 -31.12 -12.56 7.89
C LYS A 409 -30.44 -13.43 6.84
N LYS A 410 -30.19 -14.72 7.18
CA LYS A 410 -30.01 -15.76 6.21
C LYS A 410 -31.25 -15.75 5.32
N ALA A 411 -31.10 -15.40 4.05
CA ALA A 411 -32.01 -15.84 3.03
C ALA A 411 -31.66 -17.31 2.74
N GLU A 412 -32.40 -18.21 3.37
CA GLU A 412 -32.65 -19.55 2.86
C GLU A 412 -33.82 -19.40 1.87
N GLU A 413 -33.55 -19.57 0.60
CA GLU A 413 -34.26 -20.43 -0.38
C GLU A 413 -33.74 -20.12 -1.79
#